data_6ff931f16ffcd376557141af2d8585c4
#
_entry.id   6ff931f16ffcd376557141af2d8585c4
#
_cell.length_a   1.000
_cell.length_b   1.000
_cell.length_c   1.000
_cell.angle_alpha   90.00
_cell.angle_beta   90.00
_cell.angle_gamma   90.00
#
_symmetry.space_group_name_H-M   'P 1'
#
loop_
_entity.id
_entity.type
_entity.pdbx_description
1 polymer ?
#
loop_
_entity_poly.entity_id
_entity_poly.type
_entity_poly.pdbx_seq_one_letter_code
_entity_poly.pdbx_strand_id
1 'polypeptide(L)'
;YEIIPQAGVRISKIKNLEDDIALSLGALGIRIIAPIPGKGTIGIEVPNSKPQVVGMRAVVASEKFQNSSADLPIVLGKTISNETFVTDLAKMPHLLMAGATGQGKSVGLNAILVSLLYRKHPSQIKFVLVDPKRVELTLYARIERHFLAKLPGAEEAIISDVKKVVPTLNSLCIEMDERYELLKDAQCRNIKEYNAKFIQRRLNPEKGHR
;
A
#
# COMPACT_ATOMS: atom_id res chain seq x y z
N TYR A 1 24.15 7.09 -8.48
CA TYR A 1 25.00 7.47 -9.61
C TYR A 1 24.31 7.06 -10.91
N GLU A 2 24.38 7.92 -11.93
CA GLU A 2 23.95 7.61 -13.28
C GLU A 2 25.16 7.55 -14.19
N ILE A 3 25.32 6.44 -14.90
CA ILE A 3 26.47 6.22 -15.80
C ILE A 3 26.00 5.92 -17.23
N ILE A 4 26.77 6.41 -18.20
CA ILE A 4 26.56 6.12 -19.60
C ILE A 4 27.64 5.09 -20.01
N PRO A 5 27.25 3.84 -20.32
CA PRO A 5 28.24 2.85 -20.75
C PRO A 5 28.85 3.25 -22.11
N GLN A 6 30.12 3.02 -22.27
CA GLN A 6 30.76 3.18 -23.58
C GLN A 6 30.19 2.20 -24.60
N ALA A 7 30.20 2.60 -25.89
CA ALA A 7 29.73 1.74 -26.95
C ALA A 7 30.49 0.40 -26.93
N GLY A 8 29.76 -0.72 -27.01
CA GLY A 8 30.31 -2.08 -26.95
C GLY A 8 30.45 -2.69 -25.56
N VAL A 9 30.24 -1.95 -24.48
CA VAL A 9 30.21 -2.50 -23.12
C VAL A 9 28.88 -3.17 -22.85
N ARG A 10 28.90 -4.46 -22.56
CA ARG A 10 27.70 -5.24 -22.26
C ARG A 10 27.23 -4.93 -20.82
N ILE A 11 25.93 -4.66 -20.64
CA ILE A 11 25.30 -4.41 -19.34
C ILE A 11 25.53 -5.55 -18.35
N SER A 12 25.54 -6.80 -18.82
CA SER A 12 25.83 -7.97 -17.99
C SER A 12 27.20 -7.90 -17.33
N LYS A 13 28.22 -7.34 -18.01
CA LYS A 13 29.55 -7.17 -17.43
C LYS A 13 29.53 -6.21 -16.24
N ILE A 14 28.72 -5.14 -16.32
CA ILE A 14 28.58 -4.19 -15.21
C ILE A 14 27.82 -4.81 -14.05
N LYS A 15 26.74 -5.56 -14.34
CA LYS A 15 25.98 -6.28 -13.30
C LYS A 15 26.82 -7.30 -12.54
N ASN A 16 27.68 -8.02 -13.24
CA ASN A 16 28.56 -9.02 -12.61
C ASN A 16 29.64 -8.41 -11.70
N LEU A 17 29.85 -7.09 -11.77
CA LEU A 17 30.78 -6.35 -10.91
C LEU A 17 30.08 -5.70 -9.69
N GLU A 18 28.83 -6.07 -9.41
CA GLU A 18 28.05 -5.48 -8.33
C GLU A 18 28.75 -5.58 -6.97
N ASP A 19 29.24 -6.76 -6.63
CA ASP A 19 29.95 -7.02 -5.37
C ASP A 19 31.30 -6.25 -5.30
N ASP A 20 32.04 -6.20 -6.42
CA ASP A 20 33.32 -5.47 -6.49
C ASP A 20 33.12 -3.96 -6.33
N ILE A 21 32.05 -3.43 -6.94
CA ILE A 21 31.67 -2.01 -6.82
C ILE A 21 31.22 -1.72 -5.39
N ALA A 22 30.40 -2.59 -4.77
CA ALA A 22 29.97 -2.45 -3.38
C ALA A 22 31.16 -2.42 -2.44
N LEU A 23 32.10 -3.34 -2.61
CA LEU A 23 33.32 -3.42 -1.83
C LEU A 23 34.18 -2.16 -1.97
N SER A 24 34.39 -1.68 -3.20
CA SER A 24 35.19 -0.49 -3.47
C SER A 24 34.60 0.79 -2.89
N LEU A 25 33.26 0.85 -2.72
CA LEU A 25 32.53 1.96 -2.13
C LEU A 25 32.35 1.81 -0.61
N GLY A 26 32.82 0.70 -0.02
CA GLY A 26 32.60 0.41 1.40
C GLY A 26 31.11 0.28 1.77
N ALA A 27 30.26 -0.10 0.80
CA ALA A 27 28.83 -0.23 0.99
C ALA A 27 28.45 -1.66 1.37
N LEU A 28 27.46 -1.84 2.25
CA LEU A 28 26.93 -3.16 2.65
C LEU A 28 26.16 -3.88 1.50
N GLY A 29 25.94 -3.18 0.39
CA GLY A 29 25.30 -3.66 -0.81
C GLY A 29 24.95 -2.47 -1.70
N ILE A 30 24.84 -2.71 -2.99
CA ILE A 30 24.39 -1.70 -3.97
C ILE A 30 23.24 -2.30 -4.77
N ARG A 31 22.59 -1.49 -5.59
CA ARG A 31 21.58 -1.94 -6.54
C ARG A 31 21.88 -1.34 -7.89
N ILE A 32 21.99 -2.20 -8.91
CA ILE A 32 22.20 -1.77 -10.30
C ILE A 32 20.88 -1.81 -11.05
N ILE A 33 20.43 -0.65 -11.53
CA ILE A 33 19.26 -0.47 -12.37
C ILE A 33 19.73 -0.31 -13.81
N ALA A 34 19.52 -1.31 -14.64
CA ALA A 34 20.05 -1.29 -15.99
C ALA A 34 19.09 -1.94 -17.00
N PRO A 35 18.55 -1.17 -17.93
CA PRO A 35 18.63 0.30 -18.06
C PRO A 35 17.71 1.04 -17.08
N ILE A 36 17.96 2.32 -16.83
CA ILE A 36 17.00 3.18 -16.15
C ILE A 36 15.77 3.33 -17.06
N PRO A 37 14.54 3.07 -16.56
CA PRO A 37 13.34 3.21 -17.37
C PRO A 37 13.22 4.59 -18.02
N GLY A 38 13.00 4.62 -19.34
CA GLY A 38 12.93 5.85 -20.12
C GLY A 38 14.25 6.55 -20.42
N LYS A 39 15.39 5.98 -19.97
CA LYS A 39 16.74 6.48 -20.26
C LYS A 39 17.63 5.34 -20.75
N GLY A 40 18.57 5.63 -21.63
CA GLY A 40 19.58 4.65 -22.08
C GLY A 40 20.78 4.51 -21.16
N THR A 41 20.64 4.90 -19.88
CA THR A 41 21.71 4.97 -18.89
C THR A 41 21.56 3.88 -17.83
N ILE A 42 22.58 3.65 -17.04
CA ILE A 42 22.60 2.69 -15.93
C ILE A 42 22.64 3.47 -14.61
N GLY A 43 21.76 3.11 -13.69
CA GLY A 43 21.75 3.64 -12.32
C GLY A 43 22.48 2.71 -11.36
N ILE A 44 23.31 3.27 -10.49
CA ILE A 44 23.90 2.56 -9.36
C ILE A 44 23.42 3.26 -8.09
N GLU A 45 22.58 2.58 -7.33
CA GLU A 45 22.08 3.03 -6.03
C GLU A 45 23.02 2.52 -4.95
N VAL A 46 23.59 3.45 -4.20
CA VAL A 46 24.48 3.16 -3.07
C VAL A 46 23.80 3.67 -1.80
N PRO A 47 23.65 2.85 -0.76
CA PRO A 47 23.07 3.29 0.51
C PRO A 47 23.84 4.47 1.11
N ASN A 48 23.09 5.44 1.65
CA ASN A 48 23.71 6.56 2.35
C ASN A 48 24.38 6.08 3.64
N SER A 49 25.57 6.57 3.94
CA SER A 49 26.28 6.30 5.20
C SER A 49 25.53 6.82 6.42
N LYS A 50 24.72 7.88 6.24
CA LYS A 50 23.85 8.47 7.26
C LYS A 50 22.45 8.63 6.67
N PRO A 51 21.60 7.59 6.72
CA PRO A 51 20.24 7.67 6.19
C PRO A 51 19.41 8.67 6.99
N GLN A 52 18.62 9.49 6.26
CA GLN A 52 17.70 10.42 6.88
C GLN A 52 16.35 9.76 7.12
N VAL A 53 15.78 9.98 8.31
CA VAL A 53 14.43 9.51 8.62
C VAL A 53 13.40 10.44 7.99
N VAL A 54 12.52 9.86 7.17
CA VAL A 54 11.40 10.58 6.57
C VAL A 54 10.22 10.52 7.52
N GLY A 55 9.89 11.66 8.15
CA GLY A 55 8.75 11.73 9.08
C GLY A 55 7.41 11.61 8.36
N MET A 56 6.53 10.73 8.84
CA MET A 56 5.19 10.48 8.27
C MET A 56 4.37 11.77 8.14
N ARG A 57 4.41 12.64 9.14
CA ARG A 57 3.70 13.93 9.12
C ARG A 57 4.09 14.79 7.91
N ALA A 58 5.37 14.83 7.57
CA ALA A 58 5.85 15.65 6.46
C ALA A 58 5.34 15.15 5.10
N VAL A 59 5.28 13.83 4.91
CA VAL A 59 4.84 13.24 3.64
C VAL A 59 3.32 13.25 3.49
N VAL A 60 2.55 13.04 4.57
CA VAL A 60 1.08 13.18 4.52
C VAL A 60 0.64 14.63 4.33
N ALA A 61 1.41 15.62 4.82
CA ALA A 61 1.13 17.03 4.61
C ALA A 61 1.56 17.54 3.22
N SER A 62 2.26 16.73 2.41
CA SER A 62 2.72 17.16 1.09
C SER A 62 1.56 17.41 0.14
N GLU A 63 1.68 18.41 -0.72
CA GLU A 63 0.68 18.73 -1.75
C GLU A 63 0.40 17.52 -2.65
N LYS A 64 1.43 16.75 -3.00
CA LYS A 64 1.30 15.56 -3.84
C LYS A 64 0.38 14.50 -3.21
N PHE A 65 0.42 14.34 -1.89
CA PHE A 65 -0.49 13.43 -1.19
C PHE A 65 -1.87 14.06 -1.00
N GLN A 66 -1.94 15.32 -0.58
CA GLN A 66 -3.20 16.01 -0.32
C GLN A 66 -4.06 16.17 -1.57
N ASN A 67 -3.44 16.44 -2.73
CA ASN A 67 -4.14 16.63 -4.00
C ASN A 67 -4.21 15.36 -4.86
N SER A 68 -3.84 14.20 -4.31
CA SER A 68 -3.90 12.94 -5.04
C SER A 68 -5.34 12.57 -5.43
N SER A 69 -5.55 12.24 -6.69
CA SER A 69 -6.82 11.72 -7.22
C SER A 69 -6.98 10.21 -7.09
N ALA A 70 -6.02 9.54 -6.44
CA ALA A 70 -6.05 8.10 -6.21
C ALA A 70 -7.26 7.70 -5.35
N ASP A 71 -7.81 6.51 -5.61
CA ASP A 71 -8.93 6.00 -4.81
C ASP A 71 -8.51 5.64 -3.38
N LEU A 72 -7.38 4.97 -3.24
CA LEU A 72 -6.78 4.62 -1.96
C LEU A 72 -5.32 5.11 -1.92
N PRO A 73 -5.10 6.44 -1.79
CA PRO A 73 -3.75 6.98 -1.82
C PRO A 73 -2.96 6.55 -0.60
N ILE A 74 -1.79 6.00 -0.82
CA ILE A 74 -0.82 5.68 0.21
C ILE A 74 0.51 6.39 -0.08
N VAL A 75 1.18 6.83 0.97
CA VAL A 75 2.51 7.43 0.89
C VAL A 75 3.52 6.54 1.59
N LEU A 76 4.57 6.15 0.88
CA LEU A 76 5.57 5.20 1.37
C LEU A 76 6.91 5.86 1.75
N GLY A 77 7.05 7.15 1.52
CA GLY A 77 8.27 7.88 1.80
C GLY A 77 8.66 8.86 0.69
N LYS A 78 9.94 8.96 0.44
CA LYS A 78 10.50 9.82 -0.61
C LYS A 78 11.35 9.01 -1.59
N THR A 79 11.39 9.48 -2.83
CA THR A 79 12.28 8.94 -3.86
C THR A 79 13.71 9.43 -3.67
N ILE A 80 14.64 8.90 -4.46
CA ILE A 80 16.05 9.36 -4.49
C ILE A 80 16.18 10.83 -4.90
N SER A 81 15.21 11.38 -5.65
CA SER A 81 15.09 12.80 -6.01
C SER A 81 14.44 13.64 -4.91
N ASN A 82 14.25 13.10 -3.71
CA ASN A 82 13.61 13.76 -2.55
C ASN A 82 12.13 14.12 -2.75
N GLU A 83 11.47 13.57 -3.76
CA GLU A 83 10.05 13.76 -3.99
C GLU A 83 9.22 12.79 -3.14
N THR A 84 8.07 13.23 -2.64
CA THR A 84 7.12 12.35 -1.96
C THR A 84 6.61 11.28 -2.92
N PHE A 85 6.73 10.01 -2.54
CA PHE A 85 6.23 8.88 -3.33
C PHE A 85 4.81 8.52 -2.88
N VAL A 86 3.85 8.80 -3.76
CA VAL A 86 2.43 8.50 -3.56
C VAL A 86 1.97 7.51 -4.61
N THR A 87 1.24 6.48 -4.21
CA THR A 87 0.65 5.50 -5.11
C THR A 87 -0.77 5.14 -4.70
N ASP A 88 -1.48 4.43 -5.57
CA ASP A 88 -2.87 4.03 -5.34
C ASP A 88 -2.93 2.54 -4.95
N LEU A 89 -3.30 2.26 -3.72
CA LEU A 89 -3.46 0.88 -3.24
C LEU A 89 -4.59 0.14 -3.98
N ALA A 90 -5.61 0.85 -4.48
CA ALA A 90 -6.69 0.24 -5.23
C ALA A 90 -6.22 -0.42 -6.55
N LYS A 91 -5.09 0.04 -7.10
CA LYS A 91 -4.44 -0.56 -8.27
C LYS A 91 -3.52 -1.73 -7.94
N MET A 92 -3.32 -2.00 -6.66
CA MET A 92 -2.52 -3.09 -6.11
C MET A 92 -3.40 -3.91 -5.17
N PRO A 93 -4.39 -4.67 -5.68
CA PRO A 93 -5.40 -5.35 -4.85
C PRO A 93 -4.78 -6.37 -3.89
N HIS A 94 -3.59 -6.87 -4.21
CA HIS A 94 -2.81 -7.77 -3.37
C HIS A 94 -1.40 -7.21 -3.21
N LEU A 95 -1.05 -6.79 -2.01
CA LEU A 95 0.26 -6.25 -1.68
C LEU A 95 0.97 -7.19 -0.69
N LEU A 96 2.11 -7.73 -1.10
CA LEU A 96 3.01 -8.45 -0.22
C LEU A 96 4.12 -7.51 0.27
N MET A 97 4.26 -7.38 1.57
CA MET A 97 5.35 -6.63 2.18
C MET A 97 6.23 -7.59 2.99
N ALA A 98 7.47 -7.71 2.60
CA ALA A 98 8.45 -8.57 3.25
C ALA A 98 9.68 -7.77 3.68
N GLY A 99 10.36 -8.26 4.72
CA GLY A 99 11.57 -7.66 5.23
C GLY A 99 12.08 -8.45 6.45
N ALA A 100 13.39 -8.51 6.62
CA ALA A 100 14.00 -9.08 7.81
C ALA A 100 13.65 -8.25 9.07
N THR A 101 13.90 -8.81 10.24
CA THR A 101 13.68 -8.11 11.51
C THR A 101 14.46 -6.79 11.52
N GLY A 102 13.79 -5.70 11.90
CA GLY A 102 14.39 -4.37 11.93
C GLY A 102 14.45 -3.63 10.58
N GLN A 103 14.06 -4.24 9.48
CA GLN A 103 14.10 -3.63 8.14
C GLN A 103 12.87 -2.77 7.80
N GLY A 104 12.02 -2.45 8.78
CA GLY A 104 10.94 -1.49 8.62
C GLY A 104 9.62 -2.05 8.08
N LYS A 105 9.40 -3.38 8.03
CA LYS A 105 8.13 -3.98 7.59
C LYS A 105 6.93 -3.39 8.34
N SER A 106 6.99 -3.38 9.67
CA SER A 106 5.91 -2.83 10.51
C SER A 106 5.75 -1.32 10.33
N VAL A 107 6.84 -0.60 10.09
CA VAL A 107 6.79 0.84 9.77
C VAL A 107 6.08 1.08 8.45
N GLY A 108 6.38 0.29 7.41
CA GLY A 108 5.72 0.35 6.12
C GLY A 108 4.22 0.04 6.21
N LEU A 109 3.84 -1.00 6.98
CA LEU A 109 2.43 -1.33 7.21
C LEU A 109 1.69 -0.17 7.91
N ASN A 110 2.30 0.42 8.95
CA ASN A 110 1.75 1.58 9.62
C ASN A 110 1.65 2.80 8.69
N ALA A 111 2.62 3.01 7.78
CA ALA A 111 2.56 4.09 6.81
C ALA A 111 1.35 3.94 5.86
N ILE A 112 1.02 2.71 5.44
CA ILE A 112 -0.17 2.43 4.64
C ILE A 112 -1.45 2.75 5.42
N LEU A 113 -1.60 2.19 6.62
CA LEU A 113 -2.79 2.40 7.45
C LEU A 113 -3.00 3.88 7.77
N VAL A 114 -1.95 4.57 8.19
CA VAL A 114 -2.01 6.01 8.50
C VAL A 114 -2.36 6.83 7.26
N SER A 115 -1.80 6.52 6.09
CA SER A 115 -2.16 7.20 4.84
C SER A 115 -3.66 7.14 4.57
N LEU A 116 -4.24 5.95 4.69
CA LEU A 116 -5.66 5.73 4.46
C LEU A 116 -6.54 6.42 5.50
N LEU A 117 -6.13 6.39 6.78
CA LEU A 117 -6.83 7.11 7.87
C LEU A 117 -6.84 8.63 7.67
N TYR A 118 -5.78 9.20 7.08
CA TYR A 118 -5.73 10.64 6.78
C TYR A 118 -6.56 11.05 5.57
N ARG A 119 -6.85 10.12 4.65
CA ARG A 119 -7.52 10.45 3.37
C ARG A 119 -8.94 9.96 3.24
N LYS A 120 -9.34 8.98 4.04
CA LYS A 120 -10.65 8.34 3.88
C LYS A 120 -11.51 8.50 5.12
N HIS A 121 -12.76 8.83 4.89
CA HIS A 121 -13.77 8.83 5.94
C HIS A 121 -14.17 7.39 6.30
N PRO A 122 -14.58 7.10 7.56
CA PRO A 122 -15.01 5.76 7.98
C PRO A 122 -16.15 5.14 7.16
N SER A 123 -16.96 5.97 6.48
CA SER A 123 -18.00 5.51 5.56
C SER A 123 -17.44 5.00 4.22
N GLN A 124 -16.19 5.32 3.90
CA GLN A 124 -15.55 4.97 2.63
C GLN A 124 -14.59 3.79 2.74
N ILE A 125 -14.12 3.49 3.95
CA ILE A 125 -13.16 2.41 4.20
C ILE A 125 -13.42 1.75 5.53
N LYS A 126 -13.26 0.44 5.56
CA LYS A 126 -13.19 -0.39 6.76
C LYS A 126 -11.97 -1.30 6.69
N PHE A 127 -11.35 -1.52 7.81
CA PHE A 127 -10.21 -2.42 7.92
C PHE A 127 -10.64 -3.71 8.63
N VAL A 128 -10.19 -4.83 8.12
CA VAL A 128 -10.17 -6.12 8.82
C VAL A 128 -8.72 -6.41 9.14
N LEU A 129 -8.37 -6.39 10.42
CA LEU A 129 -7.00 -6.49 10.89
C LEU A 129 -6.77 -7.86 11.55
N VAL A 130 -5.70 -8.53 11.12
CA VAL A 130 -5.24 -9.81 11.67
C VAL A 130 -3.83 -9.63 12.22
N ASP A 131 -3.65 -9.80 13.53
CA ASP A 131 -2.37 -9.67 14.22
C ASP A 131 -2.17 -10.84 15.20
N PRO A 132 -1.71 -12.00 14.72
CA PRO A 132 -1.52 -13.19 15.57
C PRO A 132 -0.50 -12.97 16.69
N LYS A 133 0.41 -12.03 16.53
CA LYS A 133 1.46 -11.72 17.50
C LYS A 133 1.01 -10.70 18.56
N ARG A 134 -0.10 -10.01 18.35
CA ARG A 134 -0.62 -8.94 19.21
C ARG A 134 0.37 -7.80 19.51
N VAL A 135 1.22 -7.48 18.54
CA VAL A 135 2.31 -6.50 18.74
C VAL A 135 2.21 -5.32 17.80
N GLU A 136 1.88 -5.56 16.54
CA GLU A 136 2.03 -4.55 15.50
C GLU A 136 0.79 -3.65 15.34
N LEU A 137 -0.43 -4.22 15.53
CA LEU A 137 -1.68 -3.54 15.20
C LEU A 137 -2.54 -3.17 16.42
N THR A 138 -2.15 -3.55 17.64
CA THR A 138 -2.92 -3.35 18.88
C THR A 138 -3.36 -1.89 19.08
N LEU A 139 -2.55 -0.95 18.70
CA LEU A 139 -2.80 0.49 18.79
C LEU A 139 -4.06 0.90 18.00
N TYR A 140 -4.40 0.20 16.91
CA TYR A 140 -5.59 0.47 16.09
C TYR A 140 -6.91 0.01 16.72
N ALA A 141 -6.89 -0.71 17.82
CA ALA A 141 -8.11 -1.01 18.58
C ALA A 141 -8.88 0.27 19.00
N ARG A 142 -8.17 1.40 19.17
CA ARG A 142 -8.77 2.69 19.50
C ARG A 142 -9.72 3.25 18.43
N ILE A 143 -9.58 2.82 17.19
CA ILE A 143 -10.44 3.25 16.06
C ILE A 143 -11.51 2.21 15.71
N GLU A 144 -11.73 1.21 16.57
CA GLU A 144 -12.66 0.10 16.34
C GLU A 144 -14.02 0.57 15.87
N ARG A 145 -14.64 1.49 16.59
CA ARG A 145 -16.01 1.94 16.33
C ARG A 145 -16.23 2.56 14.96
N HIS A 146 -15.18 3.12 14.38
CA HIS A 146 -15.28 3.89 13.14
C HIS A 146 -14.68 3.16 11.94
N PHE A 147 -13.52 2.57 12.09
CA PHE A 147 -12.72 2.08 10.97
C PHE A 147 -12.57 0.56 10.91
N LEU A 148 -12.84 -0.18 11.99
CA LEU A 148 -12.67 -1.62 11.96
C LEU A 148 -14.00 -2.33 11.65
N ALA A 149 -13.90 -3.39 10.84
CA ALA A 149 -14.96 -4.37 10.66
C ALA A 149 -14.58 -5.65 11.42
N LYS A 150 -15.55 -6.26 12.09
CA LYS A 150 -15.38 -7.50 12.85
C LYS A 150 -16.56 -8.43 12.63
N LEU A 151 -16.36 -9.71 12.91
CA LEU A 151 -17.43 -10.68 12.89
C LEU A 151 -18.51 -10.32 13.94
N PRO A 152 -19.78 -10.57 13.65
CA PRO A 152 -20.85 -10.45 14.64
C PRO A 152 -20.53 -11.25 15.91
N GLY A 153 -20.70 -10.64 17.08
CA GLY A 153 -20.40 -11.27 18.37
C GLY A 153 -18.92 -11.40 18.73
N ALA A 154 -17.99 -10.92 17.89
CA ALA A 154 -16.58 -10.90 18.26
C ALA A 154 -16.33 -9.84 19.36
N GLU A 155 -15.60 -10.21 20.39
CA GLU A 155 -15.22 -9.28 21.48
C GLU A 155 -14.17 -8.29 20.99
N GLU A 156 -13.14 -8.77 20.29
CA GLU A 156 -12.03 -7.97 19.78
C GLU A 156 -12.20 -7.70 18.27
N ALA A 157 -11.93 -6.48 17.84
CA ALA A 157 -11.98 -6.10 16.44
C ALA A 157 -10.72 -6.52 15.66
N ILE A 158 -9.57 -6.65 16.36
CA ILE A 158 -8.32 -7.14 15.77
C ILE A 158 -8.23 -8.64 16.06
N ILE A 159 -8.14 -9.42 14.99
CA ILE A 159 -8.13 -10.88 15.07
C ILE A 159 -6.75 -11.35 15.49
N SER A 160 -6.66 -11.88 16.70
CA SER A 160 -5.41 -12.41 17.25
C SER A 160 -5.39 -13.94 17.29
N ASP A 161 -6.55 -14.58 17.30
CA ASP A 161 -6.68 -16.04 17.26
C ASP A 161 -6.70 -16.54 15.82
N VAL A 162 -5.70 -17.35 15.46
CA VAL A 162 -5.55 -17.95 14.12
C VAL A 162 -6.80 -18.76 13.72
N LYS A 163 -7.50 -19.37 14.67
CA LYS A 163 -8.73 -20.14 14.41
C LYS A 163 -9.87 -19.25 13.89
N LYS A 164 -9.86 -17.97 14.23
CA LYS A 164 -10.86 -16.99 13.77
C LYS A 164 -10.53 -16.39 12.40
N VAL A 165 -9.33 -16.61 11.86
CA VAL A 165 -8.93 -16.05 10.57
C VAL A 165 -9.74 -16.64 9.43
N VAL A 166 -9.86 -17.98 9.36
CA VAL A 166 -10.60 -18.64 8.28
C VAL A 166 -12.09 -18.25 8.27
N PRO A 167 -12.82 -18.28 9.39
CA PRO A 167 -14.20 -17.77 9.43
C PRO A 167 -14.32 -16.31 8.98
N THR A 168 -13.36 -15.46 9.33
CA THR A 168 -13.36 -14.07 8.91
C THR A 168 -13.17 -13.94 7.38
N LEU A 169 -12.25 -14.68 6.80
CA LEU A 169 -12.05 -14.69 5.35
C LEU A 169 -13.30 -15.20 4.62
N ASN A 170 -13.95 -16.24 5.13
CA ASN A 170 -15.20 -16.74 4.58
C ASN A 170 -16.30 -15.67 4.63
N SER A 171 -16.42 -14.91 5.73
CA SER A 171 -17.35 -13.80 5.83
C SER A 171 -17.06 -12.69 4.82
N LEU A 172 -15.78 -12.42 4.54
CA LEU A 172 -15.40 -11.46 3.49
C LEU A 172 -15.76 -11.94 2.09
N CYS A 173 -15.69 -13.25 1.83
CA CYS A 173 -16.17 -13.82 0.56
C CYS A 173 -17.68 -13.64 0.41
N ILE A 174 -18.45 -13.88 1.47
CA ILE A 174 -19.90 -13.66 1.47
C ILE A 174 -20.23 -12.18 1.21
N GLU A 175 -19.57 -11.27 1.94
CA GLU A 175 -19.73 -9.82 1.74
C GLU A 175 -19.40 -9.40 0.30
N MET A 176 -18.36 -10.00 -0.29
CA MET A 176 -17.99 -9.76 -1.68
C MET A 176 -19.10 -10.19 -2.63
N ASP A 177 -19.66 -11.38 -2.45
CA ASP A 177 -20.73 -11.91 -3.28
C ASP A 177 -22.01 -11.06 -3.16
N GLU A 178 -22.37 -10.64 -1.96
CA GLU A 178 -23.49 -9.70 -1.73
C GLU A 178 -23.27 -8.37 -2.46
N ARG A 179 -22.06 -7.85 -2.47
CA ARG A 179 -21.73 -6.63 -3.23
C ARG A 179 -21.83 -6.84 -4.74
N TYR A 180 -21.44 -8.02 -5.24
CA TYR A 180 -21.62 -8.33 -6.67
C TYR A 180 -23.10 -8.39 -7.04
N GLU A 181 -23.97 -8.95 -6.20
CA GLU A 181 -25.41 -8.92 -6.45
C GLU A 181 -25.96 -7.47 -6.46
N LEU A 182 -25.52 -6.61 -5.52
CA LEU A 182 -25.88 -5.19 -5.53
C LEU A 182 -25.44 -4.48 -6.81
N LEU A 183 -24.23 -4.76 -7.30
CA LEU A 183 -23.74 -4.18 -8.56
C LEU A 183 -24.55 -4.65 -9.76
N LYS A 184 -24.91 -5.94 -9.79
CA LYS A 184 -25.73 -6.56 -10.83
C LYS A 184 -27.13 -5.95 -10.86
N ASP A 185 -27.81 -5.86 -9.71
CA ASP A 185 -29.14 -5.26 -9.60
C ASP A 185 -29.13 -3.79 -10.04
N ALA A 186 -28.10 -3.04 -9.65
CA ALA A 186 -27.90 -1.65 -10.06
C ALA A 186 -27.40 -1.50 -11.50
N GLN A 187 -27.13 -2.58 -12.22
CA GLN A 187 -26.49 -2.57 -13.56
C GLN A 187 -25.21 -1.72 -13.59
N CYS A 188 -24.34 -1.93 -12.60
CA CYS A 188 -23.06 -1.27 -12.47
C CYS A 188 -21.91 -2.27 -12.58
N ARG A 189 -20.79 -1.87 -13.18
CA ARG A 189 -19.61 -2.73 -13.34
C ARG A 189 -18.65 -2.69 -12.16
N ASN A 190 -18.73 -1.64 -11.35
CA ASN A 190 -17.83 -1.42 -10.24
C ASN A 190 -18.44 -0.47 -9.19
N ILE A 191 -17.80 -0.41 -8.03
CA ILE A 191 -18.25 0.40 -6.90
C ILE A 191 -18.32 1.90 -7.20
N LYS A 192 -17.49 2.43 -8.10
CA LYS A 192 -17.52 3.85 -8.47
C LYS A 192 -18.79 4.20 -9.23
N GLU A 193 -19.16 3.35 -10.19
CA GLU A 193 -20.43 3.53 -10.95
C GLU A 193 -21.64 3.40 -10.02
N TYR A 194 -21.61 2.44 -9.09
CA TYR A 194 -22.65 2.27 -8.09
C TYR A 194 -22.78 3.51 -7.20
N ASN A 195 -21.67 3.97 -6.61
CA ASN A 195 -21.65 5.14 -5.75
C ASN A 195 -22.08 6.41 -6.51
N ALA A 196 -21.72 6.56 -7.78
CA ALA A 196 -22.19 7.67 -8.61
C ALA A 196 -23.71 7.65 -8.79
N LYS A 197 -24.30 6.46 -9.08
CA LYS A 197 -25.76 6.30 -9.17
C LYS A 197 -26.45 6.58 -7.83
N PHE A 198 -25.84 6.12 -6.72
CA PHE A 198 -26.37 6.37 -5.37
C PHE A 198 -26.40 7.89 -5.07
N ILE A 199 -25.30 8.59 -5.27
CA ILE A 199 -25.20 10.03 -5.05
C ILE A 199 -26.20 10.81 -5.93
N GLN A 200 -26.39 10.37 -7.17
CA GLN A 200 -27.35 10.95 -8.12
C GLN A 200 -28.80 10.53 -7.84
N ARG A 201 -29.07 9.73 -6.80
CA ARG A 201 -30.39 9.18 -6.47
C ARG A 201 -31.04 8.41 -7.63
N ARG A 202 -30.24 7.71 -8.42
CA ARG A 202 -30.70 6.90 -9.56
C ARG A 202 -30.90 5.42 -9.23
N LEU A 203 -30.67 5.01 -7.98
CA LEU A 203 -31.00 3.68 -7.50
C LEU A 203 -32.48 3.68 -7.09
N ASN A 204 -33.24 2.71 -7.62
CA ASN A 204 -34.66 2.57 -7.32
C ASN A 204 -34.87 1.34 -6.44
N PRO A 205 -35.28 1.49 -5.16
CA PRO A 205 -35.54 0.37 -4.25
C PRO A 205 -36.63 -0.57 -4.76
N GLU A 206 -37.63 -0.08 -5.53
CA GLU A 206 -38.70 -0.91 -6.10
C GLU A 206 -38.20 -1.88 -7.17
N LYS A 207 -36.99 -1.59 -7.75
CA LYS A 207 -36.29 -2.48 -8.68
C LYS A 207 -35.24 -3.34 -8.02
N GLY A 208 -35.23 -3.43 -6.67
CA GLY A 208 -34.25 -4.20 -5.93
C GLY A 208 -32.91 -3.47 -5.75
N HIS A 209 -32.78 -2.23 -6.20
CA HIS A 209 -31.56 -1.43 -5.97
C HIS A 209 -31.51 -1.01 -4.49
N ARG A 210 -30.49 -1.43 -3.78
CA ARG A 210 -30.23 -1.07 -2.38
C ARG A 210 -29.12 -0.05 -2.24
#